data_89f6758eeb6fef521c9a3103d24fbf65
#
_entry.id   89f6758eeb6fef521c9a3103d24fbf65
#
_cell.length_a   1.000
_cell.length_b   1.000
_cell.length_c   1.000
_cell.angle_alpha   90.00
_cell.angle_beta   90.00
_cell.angle_gamma   90.00
#
_symmetry.space_group_name_H-M   'P 1'
#
loop_
_entity.id
_entity.type
_entity.pdbx_description
1 polymer ?
#
loop_
_entity_poly.entity_id
_entity_poly.type
_entity_poly.pdbx_seq_one_letter_code
_entity_poly.pdbx_strand_id
1 'polypeptide(L)'
;MRTLIISLVQSINGSYAQDGWSTGVSTKADFAYFKSLRRQAGAIIIDRRTALNPALPVINAPGKALEHTPVHVLTESDPQALTSQLAEADLDYRVQHFTPDTAAATLEGLESANETLVCESGPHLAYRLLDAVPGAELHLSLSPLYRRTPGSHFSQLEATLDLRLIDVRSVDDQVFVRYRRA
;
A
#
# COMPACT_ATOMS: atom_id res chain seq x y z
N MET A 1 -15.97 -7.66 10.37
CA MET A 1 -15.10 -8.20 9.30
C MET A 1 -14.29 -7.06 8.70
N ARG A 2 -13.00 -7.13 8.73
CA ARG A 2 -12.12 -6.05 8.30
C ARG A 2 -12.16 -5.88 6.78
N THR A 3 -12.05 -4.64 6.34
CA THR A 3 -11.92 -4.29 4.92
C THR A 3 -10.47 -3.95 4.62
N LEU A 4 -9.82 -4.72 3.76
CA LEU A 4 -8.48 -4.41 3.28
C LEU A 4 -8.60 -3.60 1.98
N ILE A 5 -8.09 -2.38 1.99
CA ILE A 5 -7.94 -1.52 0.82
C ILE A 5 -6.48 -1.49 0.42
N ILE A 6 -6.17 -1.86 -0.80
CA ILE A 6 -4.84 -1.79 -1.39
C ILE A 6 -4.79 -0.59 -2.32
N SER A 7 -3.97 0.39 -1.99
CA SER A 7 -3.81 1.63 -2.77
C SER A 7 -2.57 1.56 -3.64
N LEU A 8 -2.76 1.56 -4.96
CA LEU A 8 -1.68 1.61 -5.93
C LEU A 8 -1.90 2.73 -6.94
N VAL A 9 -0.81 3.34 -7.39
CA VAL A 9 -0.77 4.25 -8.52
C VAL A 9 0.16 3.71 -9.59
N GLN A 10 -0.22 3.89 -10.84
CA GLN A 10 0.65 3.58 -11.98
C GLN A 10 0.38 4.50 -13.17
N SER A 11 1.37 4.60 -14.05
CA SER A 11 1.22 5.21 -15.36
C SER A 11 0.33 4.35 -16.28
N ILE A 12 -0.14 4.91 -17.39
CA ILE A 12 -0.99 4.18 -18.36
C ILE A 12 -0.34 2.92 -18.94
N ASN A 13 0.98 2.84 -18.91
CA ASN A 13 1.74 1.66 -19.36
C ASN A 13 2.25 0.79 -18.21
N GLY A 14 1.72 0.94 -17.00
CA GLY A 14 1.97 0.04 -15.87
C GLY A 14 3.21 0.35 -15.02
N SER A 15 3.95 1.45 -15.27
CA SER A 15 5.01 1.86 -14.37
C SER A 15 4.43 2.38 -13.06
N TYR A 16 4.84 1.83 -11.92
CA TYR A 16 4.36 2.22 -10.60
C TYR A 16 5.31 3.18 -9.86
N ALA A 17 6.51 3.37 -10.38
CA ALA A 17 7.50 4.27 -9.80
C ALA A 17 8.48 4.77 -10.86
N GLN A 18 9.06 5.95 -10.61
CA GLN A 18 10.19 6.50 -11.32
C GLN A 18 11.30 6.76 -10.29
N ASP A 19 12.50 6.23 -10.56
CA ASP A 19 13.66 6.33 -9.65
C ASP A 19 13.37 5.87 -8.22
N GLY A 20 12.55 4.82 -8.11
CA GLY A 20 12.13 4.24 -6.84
C GLY A 20 10.95 4.95 -6.14
N TRP A 21 10.35 5.97 -6.76
CA TRP A 21 9.30 6.80 -6.16
C TRP A 21 7.99 6.76 -6.93
N SER A 22 6.90 6.55 -6.23
CA SER A 22 5.55 6.65 -6.81
C SER A 22 5.18 8.10 -7.19
N THR A 23 5.82 9.10 -6.59
CA THR A 23 5.63 10.50 -6.94
C THR A 23 5.97 10.80 -8.41
N GLY A 24 6.85 10.02 -9.04
CA GLY A 24 7.15 10.13 -10.47
C GLY A 24 6.03 9.66 -11.41
N VAL A 25 5.02 8.99 -10.88
CA VAL A 25 3.83 8.51 -11.61
C VAL A 25 2.51 9.00 -11.02
N SER A 26 2.53 9.60 -9.82
CA SER A 26 1.37 10.18 -9.13
C SER A 26 1.05 11.58 -9.67
N THR A 27 -0.22 11.98 -9.54
CA THR A 27 -0.73 13.32 -9.85
C THR A 27 -1.28 13.98 -8.58
N LYS A 28 -1.67 15.26 -8.68
CA LYS A 28 -2.36 15.94 -7.56
C LYS A 28 -3.68 15.27 -7.20
N ALA A 29 -4.44 14.80 -8.21
CA ALA A 29 -5.70 14.09 -8.00
C ALA A 29 -5.47 12.75 -7.29
N ASP A 30 -4.45 11.98 -7.70
CA ASP A 30 -4.04 10.76 -7.02
C ASP A 30 -3.64 11.03 -5.57
N PHE A 31 -2.79 12.01 -5.33
CA PHE A 31 -2.35 12.36 -3.97
C PHE A 31 -3.52 12.81 -3.06
N ALA A 32 -4.51 13.52 -3.62
CA ALA A 32 -5.72 13.88 -2.88
C ALA A 32 -6.55 12.64 -2.51
N TYR A 33 -6.69 11.71 -3.45
CA TYR A 33 -7.37 10.44 -3.21
C TYR A 33 -6.65 9.59 -2.17
N PHE A 34 -5.35 9.41 -2.30
CA PHE A 34 -4.49 8.72 -1.33
C PHE A 34 -4.68 9.28 0.10
N LYS A 35 -4.65 10.60 0.26
CA LYS A 35 -4.94 11.23 1.56
C LYS A 35 -6.34 10.95 2.07
N SER A 36 -7.33 10.79 1.17
CA SER A 36 -8.70 10.44 1.58
C SER A 36 -8.79 9.01 2.11
N LEU A 37 -8.04 8.07 1.55
CA LEU A 37 -7.94 6.70 2.06
C LEU A 37 -7.29 6.67 3.45
N ARG A 38 -6.20 7.40 3.64
CA ARG A 38 -5.53 7.53 4.94
C ARG A 38 -6.46 8.02 6.05
N ARG A 39 -7.36 8.97 5.75
CA ARG A 39 -8.33 9.47 6.74
C ARG A 39 -9.35 8.44 7.20
N GLN A 40 -9.55 7.38 6.43
CA GLN A 40 -10.49 6.29 6.75
C GLN A 40 -9.78 5.12 7.45
N ALA A 41 -8.44 5.08 7.38
CA ALA A 41 -7.66 3.95 7.86
C ALA A 41 -7.74 3.83 9.38
N GLY A 42 -8.09 2.65 9.87
CA GLY A 42 -7.90 2.27 11.25
C GLY A 42 -6.46 1.80 11.51
N ALA A 43 -5.78 1.29 10.49
CA ALA A 43 -4.36 1.00 10.48
C ALA A 43 -3.78 1.12 9.07
N ILE A 44 -2.49 1.44 8.98
CA ILE A 44 -1.72 1.47 7.74
C ILE A 44 -0.84 0.23 7.66
N ILE A 45 -0.77 -0.38 6.48
CA ILE A 45 0.09 -1.53 6.20
C ILE A 45 1.12 -1.13 5.15
N ILE A 46 2.38 -1.39 5.44
CA ILE A 46 3.50 -1.15 4.53
C ILE A 46 4.45 -2.35 4.50
N ASP A 47 5.32 -2.39 3.50
CA ASP A 47 6.43 -3.34 3.44
C ASP A 47 7.72 -2.77 4.07
N ARG A 48 8.71 -3.65 4.24
CA ARG A 48 10.03 -3.29 4.75
C ARG A 48 10.69 -2.16 3.95
N ARG A 49 10.60 -2.21 2.61
CA ARG A 49 11.23 -1.22 1.73
C ARG A 49 10.62 0.16 1.94
N THR A 50 9.31 0.23 2.07
CA THR A 50 8.59 1.48 2.37
C THR A 50 8.94 1.98 3.77
N ALA A 51 8.96 1.09 4.77
CA ALA A 51 9.24 1.46 6.15
C ALA A 51 10.65 2.05 6.35
N LEU A 52 11.65 1.45 5.70
CA LEU A 52 13.06 1.86 5.83
C LEU A 52 13.51 2.90 4.80
N ASN A 53 12.59 3.49 4.04
CA ASN A 53 12.95 4.51 3.07
C ASN A 53 13.20 5.86 3.76
N PRO A 54 14.47 6.34 3.85
CA PRO A 54 14.83 7.54 4.62
C PRO A 54 14.27 8.84 4.04
N ALA A 55 13.77 8.80 2.81
CA ALA A 55 13.20 9.96 2.16
C ALA A 55 11.67 10.03 2.33
N LEU A 56 11.03 9.03 2.93
CA LEU A 56 9.62 9.11 3.28
C LEU A 56 9.45 9.72 4.67
N PRO A 57 8.50 10.67 4.84
CA PRO A 57 8.18 11.18 6.16
C PRO A 57 7.57 10.06 7.02
N VAL A 58 7.82 10.11 8.33
CA VAL A 58 7.20 9.20 9.29
C VAL A 58 5.68 9.31 9.18
N ILE A 59 5.01 8.17 8.96
CA ILE A 59 3.58 8.12 8.64
C ILE A 59 2.74 8.63 9.82
N ASN A 60 3.02 8.12 11.01
CA ASN A 60 2.32 8.45 12.26
C ASN A 60 3.09 9.45 13.14
N ALA A 61 3.83 10.37 12.50
CA ALA A 61 4.60 11.39 13.24
C ALA A 61 3.70 12.24 14.15
N PRO A 62 4.21 12.63 15.35
CA PRO A 62 3.50 13.50 16.27
C PRO A 62 3.01 14.79 15.59
N GLY A 63 1.81 15.24 15.93
CA GLY A 63 1.16 16.43 15.35
C GLY A 63 0.68 16.26 13.92
N LYS A 64 0.68 15.05 13.35
CA LYS A 64 0.16 14.74 12.02
C LYS A 64 -1.17 14.01 12.08
N ALA A 65 -1.89 14.01 10.96
CA ALA A 65 -3.24 13.44 10.88
C ALA A 65 -3.34 11.95 11.24
N LEU A 66 -2.23 11.22 11.18
CA LEU A 66 -2.14 9.78 11.48
C LEU A 66 -1.37 9.48 12.78
N GLU A 67 -1.14 10.46 13.65
CA GLU A 67 -0.36 10.31 14.88
C GLU A 67 -0.79 9.10 15.73
N HIS A 68 -2.09 8.83 15.80
CA HIS A 68 -2.65 7.72 16.58
C HIS A 68 -3.04 6.52 15.74
N THR A 69 -2.67 6.50 14.45
CA THR A 69 -2.98 5.39 13.56
C THR A 69 -1.86 4.36 13.60
N PRO A 70 -2.12 3.11 14.01
CA PRO A 70 -1.11 2.06 13.98
C PRO A 70 -0.54 1.85 12.58
N VAL A 71 0.79 1.73 12.49
CA VAL A 71 1.49 1.39 11.26
C VAL A 71 2.10 0.00 11.41
N HIS A 72 1.69 -0.92 10.56
CA HIS A 72 2.18 -2.30 10.55
C HIS A 72 3.09 -2.53 9.36
N VAL A 73 4.27 -3.08 9.63
CA VAL A 73 5.23 -3.50 8.60
C VAL A 73 5.11 -5.00 8.44
N LEU A 74 4.57 -5.45 7.31
CA LEU A 74 4.49 -6.87 7.01
C LEU A 74 5.78 -7.36 6.36
N THR A 75 6.28 -8.49 6.83
CA THR A 75 7.50 -9.12 6.31
C THR A 75 7.38 -10.64 6.25
N GLU A 76 7.94 -11.24 5.20
CA GLU A 76 8.14 -12.69 5.09
C GLU A 76 9.50 -13.13 5.64
N SER A 77 10.36 -12.16 5.98
CA SER A 77 11.69 -12.37 6.55
C SER A 77 11.63 -12.33 8.09
N ASP A 78 12.79 -12.44 8.73
CA ASP A 78 12.91 -12.36 10.19
C ASP A 78 12.38 -11.04 10.75
N PRO A 79 11.29 -11.07 11.55
CA PRO A 79 10.70 -9.85 12.09
C PRO A 79 11.58 -9.19 13.16
N GLN A 80 12.45 -9.94 13.88
CA GLN A 80 13.29 -9.37 14.92
C GLN A 80 14.38 -8.47 14.32
N ALA A 81 15.00 -8.92 13.23
CA ALA A 81 15.99 -8.12 12.51
C ALA A 81 15.37 -6.81 11.99
N LEU A 82 14.15 -6.86 11.46
CA LEU A 82 13.45 -5.68 11.00
C LEU A 82 13.06 -4.75 12.15
N THR A 83 12.60 -5.28 13.28
CA THR A 83 12.28 -4.51 14.48
C THR A 83 13.50 -3.73 14.98
N SER A 84 14.69 -4.35 15.00
CA SER A 84 15.93 -3.67 15.37
C SER A 84 16.27 -2.52 14.41
N GLN A 85 16.12 -2.72 13.11
CA GLN A 85 16.36 -1.67 12.11
C GLN A 85 15.40 -0.48 12.25
N LEU A 86 14.12 -0.74 12.55
CA LEU A 86 13.13 0.31 12.77
C LEU A 86 13.42 1.10 14.05
N ALA A 87 13.85 0.41 15.11
CA ALA A 87 14.26 1.06 16.36
C ALA A 87 15.49 1.96 16.17
N GLU A 88 16.48 1.53 15.40
CA GLU A 88 17.65 2.34 15.03
C GLU A 88 17.26 3.59 14.23
N ALA A 89 16.17 3.52 13.46
CA ALA A 89 15.62 4.63 12.69
C ALA A 89 14.61 5.49 13.47
N ASP A 90 14.40 5.22 14.77
CA ASP A 90 13.41 5.90 15.64
C ASP A 90 11.97 5.85 15.06
N LEU A 91 11.59 4.69 14.52
CA LEU A 91 10.28 4.44 13.92
C LEU A 91 9.44 3.54 14.81
N ASP A 92 8.32 4.05 15.32
CA ASP A 92 7.34 3.31 16.11
C ASP A 92 6.37 2.54 15.18
N TYR A 93 6.92 1.64 14.36
CA TYR A 93 6.14 0.77 13.49
C TYR A 93 6.14 -0.65 14.05
N ARG A 94 5.01 -1.34 13.91
CA ARG A 94 4.82 -2.71 14.42
C ARG A 94 5.13 -3.72 13.35
N VAL A 95 6.14 -4.56 13.60
CA VAL A 95 6.52 -5.61 12.65
C VAL A 95 5.63 -6.85 12.85
N GLN A 96 5.13 -7.37 11.74
CA GLN A 96 4.34 -8.61 11.69
C GLN A 96 4.94 -9.55 10.65
N HIS A 97 5.22 -10.79 11.07
CA HIS A 97 5.52 -11.85 10.12
C HIS A 97 4.24 -12.31 9.44
N PHE A 98 4.28 -12.50 8.14
CA PHE A 98 3.18 -13.09 7.39
C PHE A 98 3.69 -14.00 6.27
N THR A 99 2.83 -14.92 5.87
CA THR A 99 2.95 -15.69 4.63
C THR A 99 1.62 -15.59 3.88
N PRO A 100 1.54 -15.93 2.59
CA PRO A 100 0.25 -15.97 1.90
C PRO A 100 -0.80 -16.78 2.65
N ASP A 101 -0.43 -17.92 3.24
CA ASP A 101 -1.35 -18.81 3.98
C ASP A 101 -1.83 -18.21 5.31
N THR A 102 -1.06 -17.34 5.92
CA THR A 102 -1.40 -16.70 7.20
C THR A 102 -1.93 -15.28 7.05
N ALA A 103 -1.93 -14.72 5.85
CA ALA A 103 -2.23 -13.31 5.60
C ALA A 103 -3.58 -12.88 6.21
N ALA A 104 -4.66 -13.63 5.96
CA ALA A 104 -5.98 -13.30 6.49
C ALA A 104 -6.00 -13.29 8.02
N ALA A 105 -5.44 -14.31 8.67
CA ALA A 105 -5.35 -14.39 10.13
C ALA A 105 -4.46 -13.28 10.71
N THR A 106 -3.33 -12.99 10.06
CA THR A 106 -2.44 -11.89 10.45
C THR A 106 -3.20 -10.56 10.43
N LEU A 107 -3.94 -10.26 9.35
CA LEU A 107 -4.70 -9.01 9.23
C LEU A 107 -5.82 -8.89 10.28
N GLU A 108 -6.50 -9.97 10.60
CA GLU A 108 -7.53 -9.97 11.65
C GLU A 108 -6.92 -9.69 13.04
N GLY A 109 -5.68 -10.09 13.29
CA GLY A 109 -4.95 -9.87 14.55
C GLY A 109 -4.30 -8.48 14.69
N LEU A 110 -4.24 -7.65 13.64
CA LEU A 110 -3.59 -6.34 13.71
C LEU A 110 -4.33 -5.40 14.68
N GLU A 111 -3.61 -4.58 15.42
CA GLU A 111 -4.24 -3.46 16.13
C GLU A 111 -4.72 -2.42 15.11
N SER A 112 -5.96 -1.96 15.28
CA SER A 112 -6.58 -1.02 14.37
C SER A 112 -7.68 -0.23 15.10
N ALA A 113 -7.78 1.06 14.81
CA ALA A 113 -8.80 1.93 15.41
C ALA A 113 -10.21 1.67 14.86
N ASN A 114 -10.33 1.05 13.68
CA ASN A 114 -11.59 0.66 13.04
C ASN A 114 -11.38 -0.52 12.09
N GLU A 115 -12.44 -0.94 11.39
CA GLU A 115 -12.41 -2.10 10.50
C GLU A 115 -11.65 -1.90 9.17
N THR A 116 -11.19 -0.69 8.86
CA THR A 116 -10.54 -0.39 7.58
C THR A 116 -9.03 -0.44 7.70
N LEU A 117 -8.41 -1.35 6.97
CA LEU A 117 -6.96 -1.46 6.81
C LEU A 117 -6.56 -0.90 5.44
N VAL A 118 -5.56 -0.03 5.39
CA VAL A 118 -5.07 0.53 4.12
C VAL A 118 -3.63 0.09 3.89
N CYS A 119 -3.41 -0.66 2.80
CA CYS A 119 -2.08 -1.05 2.35
C CYS A 119 -1.52 -0.01 1.37
N GLU A 120 -0.37 0.56 1.73
CA GLU A 120 0.34 1.59 0.98
C GLU A 120 1.71 1.10 0.47
N SER A 121 1.83 -0.18 0.25
CA SER A 121 3.05 -0.81 -0.25
C SER A 121 3.18 -0.77 -1.76
N GLY A 122 4.40 -1.06 -2.24
CA GLY A 122 4.62 -1.36 -3.64
C GLY A 122 3.90 -2.65 -4.10
N PRO A 123 3.88 -2.91 -5.43
CA PRO A 123 3.07 -3.99 -6.03
C PRO A 123 3.34 -5.38 -5.45
N HIS A 124 4.55 -5.64 -4.97
CA HIS A 124 4.92 -6.96 -4.47
C HIS A 124 4.04 -7.39 -3.28
N LEU A 125 4.03 -6.62 -2.19
CA LEU A 125 3.17 -6.92 -1.04
C LEU A 125 1.69 -6.72 -1.40
N ALA A 126 1.38 -5.66 -2.14
CA ALA A 126 0.02 -5.31 -2.54
C ALA A 126 -0.70 -6.48 -3.24
N TYR A 127 -0.09 -7.06 -4.27
CA TYR A 127 -0.71 -8.16 -5.01
C TYR A 127 -0.69 -9.49 -4.23
N ARG A 128 0.31 -9.73 -3.37
CA ARG A 128 0.30 -10.88 -2.47
C ARG A 128 -0.86 -10.82 -1.48
N LEU A 129 -1.12 -9.67 -0.89
CA LEU A 129 -2.27 -9.48 -0.01
C LEU A 129 -3.60 -9.58 -0.77
N LEU A 130 -3.65 -9.02 -1.98
CA LEU A 130 -4.84 -9.11 -2.83
C LEU A 130 -5.17 -10.56 -3.20
N ASP A 131 -4.16 -11.39 -3.44
CA ASP A 131 -4.33 -12.82 -3.73
C ASP A 131 -4.77 -13.62 -2.50
N ALA A 132 -4.13 -13.37 -1.36
CA ALA A 132 -4.32 -14.16 -0.15
C ALA A 132 -5.57 -13.78 0.66
N VAL A 133 -6.18 -12.59 0.42
CA VAL A 133 -7.27 -12.06 1.25
C VAL A 133 -8.56 -11.96 0.45
N PRO A 134 -9.51 -12.88 0.62
CA PRO A 134 -10.81 -12.80 -0.05
C PRO A 134 -11.54 -11.50 0.30
N GLY A 135 -12.13 -10.88 -0.71
CA GLY A 135 -12.87 -9.63 -0.54
C GLY A 135 -12.00 -8.37 -0.40
N ALA A 136 -10.67 -8.49 -0.46
CA ALA A 136 -9.78 -7.33 -0.51
C ALA A 136 -10.10 -6.43 -1.73
N GLU A 137 -10.00 -5.12 -1.55
CA GLU A 137 -10.24 -4.14 -2.59
C GLU A 137 -8.93 -3.56 -3.11
N LEU A 138 -8.76 -3.56 -4.43
CA LEU A 138 -7.69 -2.84 -5.11
C LEU A 138 -8.24 -1.48 -5.58
N HIS A 139 -7.68 -0.42 -5.06
CA HIS A 139 -7.90 0.95 -5.50
C HIS A 139 -6.72 1.38 -6.36
N LEU A 140 -6.89 1.29 -7.66
CA LEU A 140 -5.86 1.55 -8.65
C LEU A 140 -6.06 2.93 -9.28
N SER A 141 -5.07 3.79 -9.13
CA SER A 141 -4.98 5.09 -9.79
C SER A 141 -4.16 4.95 -11.07
N LEU A 142 -4.76 5.29 -12.21
CA LEU A 142 -4.09 5.33 -13.51
C LEU A 142 -3.82 6.78 -13.89
N SER A 143 -2.56 7.18 -13.86
CA SER A 143 -2.17 8.54 -14.24
C SER A 143 -2.07 8.68 -15.77
N PRO A 144 -2.33 9.87 -16.34
CA PRO A 144 -2.23 10.12 -17.77
C PRO A 144 -0.76 10.24 -18.24
N LEU A 145 0.14 9.54 -17.57
CA LEU A 145 1.57 9.57 -17.83
C LEU A 145 1.99 8.29 -18.51
N TYR A 146 2.87 8.39 -19.51
CA TYR A 146 3.59 7.27 -20.07
C TYR A 146 5.03 7.31 -19.54
N ARG A 147 5.48 6.25 -18.86
CA ARG A 147 6.81 6.17 -18.26
C ARG A 147 7.55 4.93 -18.78
N ARG A 148 8.54 5.16 -19.62
CA ARG A 148 9.47 4.12 -20.12
C ARG A 148 10.85 4.74 -20.35
N THR A 149 11.46 5.20 -19.27
CA THR A 149 12.80 5.77 -19.24
C THR A 149 13.66 4.96 -18.28
N PRO A 150 14.98 5.10 -18.29
CA PRO A 150 15.81 4.58 -17.20
C PRO A 150 15.22 5.04 -15.86
N GLY A 151 15.11 4.12 -14.89
CA GLY A 151 14.47 4.41 -13.59
C GLY A 151 12.96 4.14 -13.53
N SER A 152 12.28 3.82 -14.64
CA SER A 152 10.89 3.35 -14.60
C SER A 152 10.80 1.93 -14.02
N HIS A 153 9.92 1.73 -13.05
CA HIS A 153 9.74 0.44 -12.38
C HIS A 153 8.39 -0.17 -12.72
N PHE A 154 8.40 -1.46 -13.08
CA PHE A 154 7.23 -2.26 -13.41
C PHE A 154 7.13 -3.44 -12.44
N SER A 155 5.91 -3.90 -12.16
CA SER A 155 5.72 -5.12 -11.38
C SER A 155 6.28 -6.31 -12.17
N GLN A 156 7.06 -7.14 -11.49
CA GLN A 156 7.59 -8.40 -12.01
C GLN A 156 6.92 -9.61 -11.33
N LEU A 157 5.90 -9.36 -10.52
CA LEU A 157 5.18 -10.43 -9.87
C LEU A 157 4.35 -11.19 -10.91
N GLU A 158 4.61 -12.48 -11.03
CA GLU A 158 3.79 -13.41 -11.81
C GLU A 158 2.62 -13.88 -10.92
N ALA A 159 1.43 -13.46 -11.26
CA ALA A 159 0.20 -13.87 -10.57
C ALA A 159 -0.99 -13.80 -11.53
N THR A 160 -1.96 -14.66 -11.32
CA THR A 160 -3.27 -14.60 -11.99
C THR A 160 -4.32 -14.34 -10.92
N LEU A 161 -5.00 -13.20 -11.01
CA LEU A 161 -6.00 -12.76 -10.05
C LEU A 161 -7.34 -12.52 -10.73
N ASP A 162 -8.37 -13.17 -10.24
CA ASP A 162 -9.75 -12.88 -10.66
C ASP A 162 -10.29 -11.71 -9.85
N LEU A 163 -10.53 -10.60 -10.53
CA LEU A 163 -10.98 -9.36 -9.93
C LEU A 163 -12.33 -8.93 -10.50
N ARG A 164 -13.21 -8.51 -9.64
CA ARG A 164 -14.51 -7.94 -10.00
C ARG A 164 -14.43 -6.41 -9.98
N LEU A 165 -14.79 -5.77 -11.08
CA LEU A 165 -14.91 -4.32 -11.14
C LEU A 165 -16.03 -3.82 -10.22
N ILE A 166 -15.71 -2.84 -9.36
CA ILE A 166 -16.67 -2.20 -8.45
C ILE A 166 -17.04 -0.80 -8.96
N ASP A 167 -16.04 -0.02 -9.35
CA ASP A 167 -16.23 1.39 -9.67
C ASP A 167 -15.14 1.90 -10.62
N VAL A 168 -15.50 2.87 -11.47
CA VAL A 168 -14.56 3.62 -12.31
C VAL A 168 -14.98 5.08 -12.29
N ARG A 169 -14.05 5.97 -12.04
CA ARG A 169 -14.25 7.42 -12.12
C ARG A 169 -13.02 8.13 -12.64
N SER A 170 -13.18 9.35 -13.13
CA SER A 170 -12.07 10.22 -13.51
C SER A 170 -12.15 11.56 -12.80
N VAL A 171 -10.99 12.12 -12.47
CA VAL A 171 -10.82 13.45 -11.89
C VAL A 171 -9.51 14.01 -12.44
N ASP A 172 -9.54 15.19 -13.08
CA ASP A 172 -8.35 15.87 -13.61
C ASP A 172 -7.45 14.94 -14.46
N ASP A 173 -8.03 14.24 -15.44
CA ASP A 173 -7.38 13.27 -16.32
C ASP A 173 -6.86 12.00 -15.63
N GLN A 174 -6.95 11.90 -14.31
CA GLN A 174 -6.66 10.69 -13.55
C GLN A 174 -7.85 9.74 -13.59
N VAL A 175 -7.61 8.46 -13.85
CA VAL A 175 -8.64 7.41 -13.76
C VAL A 175 -8.43 6.64 -12.47
N PHE A 176 -9.50 6.49 -11.70
CA PHE A 176 -9.55 5.67 -10.49
C PHE A 176 -10.42 4.46 -10.76
N VAL A 177 -9.85 3.28 -10.56
CA VAL A 177 -10.55 2.01 -10.74
C VAL A 177 -10.54 1.26 -9.41
N ARG A 178 -11.70 0.74 -9.03
CA ARG A 178 -11.82 -0.11 -7.84
C ARG A 178 -12.20 -1.52 -8.26
N TYR A 179 -11.43 -2.46 -7.82
CA TYR A 179 -11.69 -3.89 -7.98
C TYR A 179 -11.82 -4.56 -6.63
N ARG A 180 -12.49 -5.69 -6.59
CA ARG A 180 -12.54 -6.59 -5.43
C ARG A 180 -12.05 -7.97 -5.84
N ARG A 181 -11.28 -8.60 -4.97
CA ARG A 181 -10.89 -10.00 -5.10
C ARG A 181 -12.17 -10.86 -5.07
N ALA A 182 -12.34 -11.71 -6.08
CA ALA A 182 -13.47 -12.64 -6.21
C ALA A 182 -13.45 -13.72 -5.12
#